data_3c597799977ded47689a1d3db8711665
#
_entry.id   3c597799977ded47689a1d3db8711665
#
_cell.length_a   1.000
_cell.length_b   1.000
_cell.length_c   1.000
_cell.angle_alpha   90.00
_cell.angle_beta   90.00
_cell.angle_gamma   90.00
#
_symmetry.space_group_name_H-M   'P 1'
#
loop_
_entity.id
_entity.type
_entity.pdbx_description
1 polymer ?
#
loop_
_entity_poly.entity_id
_entity_poly.type
_entity_poly.pdbx_seq_one_letter_code
_entity_poly.pdbx_strand_id
1 'polypeptide(L)'
;RGLREAIQKICLLGLWRGTFFEHAAFYGGTALRMLYGLDRWSEDLDFSLLEEKPDFRLKAYLNSVRQELEAWGIKAEVDVAEKKASQIESAFIKANTLKTLIDLKIPSTELTRLHRDEVSSVKFELDPHPPCGFDSESRFLLEPIPFSVRVMSLPDLFAGKMHAVLARGWTSRVKGRDWYDLIWFVRNGTPLNLAHLEARLKQSGHLGLESSLDAVSFQTLL
;
A
#
# COMPACT_ATOMS: atom_id res chain seq x y z
N ARG A 1 -8.20 1.03 15.32
CA ARG A 1 -8.21 0.83 13.85
C ARG A 1 -8.52 2.16 13.15
N GLY A 2 -9.58 2.89 13.52
CA GLY A 2 -9.94 4.17 12.90
C GLY A 2 -8.82 5.21 12.95
N LEU A 3 -8.13 5.36 14.08
CA LEU A 3 -6.98 6.27 14.20
C LEU A 3 -5.87 5.93 13.19
N ARG A 4 -5.54 4.65 13.01
CA ARG A 4 -4.52 4.24 12.03
C ARG A 4 -4.92 4.63 10.61
N GLU A 5 -6.19 4.41 10.23
CA GLU A 5 -6.68 4.81 8.90
C GLU A 5 -6.67 6.34 8.72
N ALA A 6 -6.98 7.11 9.77
CA ALA A 6 -6.84 8.57 9.74
C ALA A 6 -5.37 8.98 9.54
N ILE A 7 -4.44 8.37 10.27
CA ILE A 7 -2.99 8.60 10.09
C ILE A 7 -2.56 8.24 8.67
N GLN A 8 -3.02 7.12 8.11
CA GLN A 8 -2.71 6.72 6.73
C GLN A 8 -3.19 7.77 5.72
N LYS A 9 -4.41 8.30 5.86
CA LYS A 9 -4.95 9.35 4.97
C LYS A 9 -4.14 10.64 5.08
N ILE A 10 -3.73 11.05 6.27
CA ILE A 10 -2.87 12.23 6.48
C ILE A 10 -1.48 11.99 5.88
N CYS A 11 -0.93 10.79 6.00
CA CYS A 11 0.33 10.43 5.35
C CYS A 11 0.23 10.54 3.82
N LEU A 12 -0.85 10.04 3.22
CA LEU A 12 -1.10 10.17 1.78
C LEU A 12 -1.23 11.63 1.35
N LEU A 13 -1.89 12.47 2.16
CA LEU A 13 -1.97 13.92 1.93
C LEU A 13 -0.58 14.57 1.96
N GLY A 14 0.27 14.21 2.93
CA GLY A 14 1.66 14.69 3.00
C GLY A 14 2.50 14.27 1.80
N LEU A 15 2.34 13.04 1.31
CA LEU A 15 2.97 12.57 0.08
C LEU A 15 2.49 13.34 -1.15
N TRP A 16 1.18 13.61 -1.24
CA TRP A 16 0.61 14.42 -2.32
C TRP A 16 1.16 15.83 -2.34
N ARG A 17 1.22 16.51 -1.19
CA ARG A 17 1.83 17.85 -1.08
C ARG A 17 3.31 17.86 -1.41
N GLY A 18 4.00 16.76 -1.14
CA GLY A 18 5.39 16.53 -1.52
C GLY A 18 5.60 16.13 -2.98
N THR A 19 4.56 16.10 -3.82
CA THR A 19 4.60 15.68 -5.24
C THR A 19 5.05 14.23 -5.49
N PHE A 20 4.97 13.38 -4.48
CA PHE A 20 5.37 11.96 -4.56
C PHE A 20 4.64 11.21 -5.67
N PHE A 21 3.36 11.50 -5.88
CA PHE A 21 2.52 10.84 -6.89
C PHE A 21 2.83 11.23 -8.35
N GLU A 22 3.76 12.12 -8.59
CA GLU A 22 4.35 12.35 -9.91
C GLU A 22 5.25 11.18 -10.33
N HIS A 23 5.77 10.43 -9.36
CA HIS A 23 6.78 9.40 -9.56
C HIS A 23 6.31 7.99 -9.19
N ALA A 24 5.29 7.85 -8.35
CA ALA A 24 4.87 6.57 -7.81
C ALA A 24 3.35 6.41 -7.83
N ALA A 25 2.90 5.17 -7.95
CA ALA A 25 1.51 4.77 -7.82
C ALA A 25 1.28 4.03 -6.50
N PHE A 26 0.17 4.34 -5.82
CA PHE A 26 -0.32 3.65 -4.67
C PHE A 26 -0.94 2.31 -5.09
N TYR A 27 -0.68 1.23 -4.35
CA TYR A 27 -1.25 -0.07 -4.66
C TYR A 27 -1.52 -0.89 -3.38
N GLY A 28 -1.83 -2.16 -3.52
CA GLY A 28 -2.00 -3.05 -2.39
C GLY A 28 -3.38 -2.98 -1.71
N GLY A 29 -3.46 -3.58 -0.52
CA GLY A 29 -4.74 -3.74 0.19
C GLY A 29 -5.34 -2.44 0.71
N THR A 30 -4.50 -1.47 1.06
CA THR A 30 -4.96 -0.17 1.55
C THR A 30 -5.50 0.69 0.42
N ALA A 31 -4.90 0.62 -0.77
CA ALA A 31 -5.44 1.27 -1.97
C ALA A 31 -6.84 0.72 -2.32
N LEU A 32 -7.01 -0.61 -2.30
CA LEU A 32 -8.31 -1.25 -2.50
C LEU A 32 -9.36 -0.79 -1.48
N ARG A 33 -8.97 -0.69 -0.20
CA ARG A 33 -9.87 -0.26 0.86
C ARG A 33 -10.31 1.20 0.70
N MET A 34 -9.33 2.09 0.51
CA MET A 34 -9.60 3.54 0.54
C MET A 34 -10.25 4.05 -0.74
N LEU A 35 -9.95 3.45 -1.90
CA LEU A 35 -10.32 3.97 -3.21
C LEU A 35 -11.35 3.11 -3.97
N TYR A 36 -11.51 1.83 -3.56
CA TYR A 36 -12.36 0.88 -4.30
C TYR A 36 -13.36 0.14 -3.42
N GLY A 37 -13.41 0.42 -2.10
CA GLY A 37 -14.43 -0.10 -1.22
C GLY A 37 -14.22 -1.52 -0.71
N LEU A 38 -12.96 -2.00 -0.66
CA LEU A 38 -12.65 -3.25 0.04
C LEU A 38 -12.94 -3.08 1.53
N ASP A 39 -13.78 -3.91 2.12
CA ASP A 39 -14.33 -3.73 3.47
C ASP A 39 -13.42 -4.23 4.61
N ARG A 40 -12.34 -4.98 4.30
CA ARG A 40 -11.35 -5.37 5.31
C ARG A 40 -10.32 -4.28 5.59
N TRP A 41 -9.84 -4.26 6.83
CA TRP A 41 -8.75 -3.37 7.26
C TRP A 41 -7.40 -3.75 6.61
N SER A 42 -6.62 -2.72 6.29
CA SER A 42 -5.25 -2.84 5.80
C SER A 42 -4.34 -1.85 6.53
N GLU A 43 -3.07 -2.23 6.72
CA GLU A 43 -2.19 -1.52 7.67
C GLU A 43 -1.04 -0.81 6.96
N ASP A 44 -0.56 -1.34 5.83
CA ASP A 44 0.61 -0.85 5.12
C ASP A 44 0.20 0.11 4.00
N LEU A 45 1.08 1.05 3.65
CA LEU A 45 0.97 1.90 2.47
C LEU A 45 2.02 1.42 1.46
N ASP A 46 1.55 0.77 0.42
CA ASP A 46 2.38 0.14 -0.60
C ASP A 46 2.44 1.03 -1.85
N PHE A 47 3.64 1.30 -2.34
CA PHE A 47 3.88 2.14 -3.52
C PHE A 47 4.82 1.44 -4.49
N SER A 48 4.62 1.69 -5.79
CA SER A 48 5.53 1.29 -6.85
C SER A 48 5.91 2.51 -7.66
N LEU A 49 7.18 2.65 -8.02
CA LEU A 49 7.56 3.68 -8.98
C LEU A 49 6.82 3.46 -10.30
N LEU A 50 6.60 4.52 -11.07
CA LEU A 50 6.01 4.45 -12.42
C LEU A 50 7.04 3.95 -13.44
N GLU A 51 8.31 4.25 -13.17
CA GLU A 51 9.48 3.86 -13.93
C GLU A 51 10.68 3.72 -12.99
N GLU A 52 11.68 2.95 -13.37
CA GLU A 52 12.89 2.84 -12.59
C GLU A 52 13.62 4.18 -12.51
N LYS A 53 13.93 4.62 -11.29
CA LYS A 53 14.68 5.83 -10.99
C LYS A 53 15.78 5.50 -9.97
N PRO A 54 17.03 5.29 -10.39
CA PRO A 54 18.12 4.87 -9.49
C PRO A 54 18.37 5.82 -8.32
N ASP A 55 18.13 7.13 -8.54
CA ASP A 55 18.33 8.18 -7.53
C ASP A 55 17.08 8.52 -6.72
N PHE A 56 15.97 7.83 -6.96
CA PHE A 56 14.75 8.05 -6.17
C PHE A 56 14.95 7.53 -4.74
N ARG A 57 14.51 8.32 -3.78
CA ARG A 57 14.56 7.95 -2.36
C ARG A 57 13.27 8.35 -1.66
N LEU A 58 12.59 7.39 -1.09
CA LEU A 58 11.37 7.60 -0.29
C LEU A 58 11.62 8.61 0.84
N LYS A 59 12.80 8.59 1.44
CA LYS A 59 13.21 9.48 2.52
C LYS A 59 13.02 10.97 2.20
N ALA A 60 13.18 11.38 0.94
CA ALA A 60 13.02 12.78 0.52
C ALA A 60 11.59 13.31 0.78
N TYR A 61 10.59 12.44 0.75
CA TYR A 61 9.17 12.79 0.90
C TYR A 61 8.65 12.67 2.34
N LEU A 62 9.39 12.00 3.23
CA LEU A 62 8.96 11.78 4.61
C LEU A 62 8.90 13.06 5.43
N ASN A 63 9.65 14.10 5.05
CA ASN A 63 9.54 15.40 5.70
C ASN A 63 8.17 16.06 5.49
N SER A 64 7.64 16.00 4.26
CA SER A 64 6.28 16.49 3.96
C SER A 64 5.20 15.71 4.72
N VAL A 65 5.40 14.39 4.86
CA VAL A 65 4.51 13.55 5.67
C VAL A 65 4.54 13.96 7.14
N ARG A 66 5.73 14.20 7.71
CA ARG A 66 5.88 14.65 9.09
C ARG A 66 5.23 16.00 9.32
N GLN A 67 5.48 16.97 8.45
CA GLN A 67 4.88 18.30 8.53
C GLN A 67 3.35 18.24 8.48
N GLU A 68 2.80 17.38 7.63
CA GLU A 68 1.36 17.22 7.54
C GLU A 68 0.78 16.60 8.83
N LEU A 69 1.40 15.56 9.38
CA LEU A 69 0.99 14.97 10.65
C LEU A 69 1.03 15.99 11.81
N GLU A 70 2.10 16.79 11.88
CA GLU A 70 2.24 17.86 12.87
C GLU A 70 1.16 18.93 12.73
N ALA A 71 0.79 19.31 11.49
CA ALA A 71 -0.28 20.27 11.22
C ALA A 71 -1.67 19.75 11.70
N TRP A 72 -1.86 18.43 11.70
CA TRP A 72 -3.06 17.79 12.25
C TRP A 72 -2.92 17.44 13.75
N GLY A 73 -1.89 17.93 14.44
CA GLY A 73 -1.66 17.70 15.87
C GLY A 73 -1.14 16.31 16.22
N ILE A 74 -0.69 15.52 15.24
CA ILE A 74 -0.19 14.16 15.45
C ILE A 74 1.34 14.19 15.55
N LYS A 75 1.86 13.92 16.76
CA LYS A 75 3.28 13.76 17.00
C LYS A 75 3.71 12.33 16.65
N ALA A 76 4.45 12.18 15.57
CA ALA A 76 4.91 10.90 15.10
C ALA A 76 6.43 10.86 14.91
N GLU A 77 7.01 9.71 15.19
CA GLU A 77 8.39 9.38 14.87
C GLU A 77 8.45 8.76 13.49
N VAL A 78 9.48 9.11 12.72
CA VAL A 78 9.70 8.61 11.36
C VAL A 78 11.00 7.83 11.35
N ASP A 79 10.89 6.51 11.24
CA ASP A 79 12.02 5.59 11.14
C ASP A 79 12.18 5.10 9.70
N VAL A 80 13.36 5.31 9.12
CA VAL A 80 13.72 4.74 7.82
C VAL A 80 14.45 3.42 8.04
N ALA A 81 13.92 2.33 7.52
CA ALA A 81 14.57 1.03 7.60
C ALA A 81 15.63 0.90 6.50
N GLU A 82 16.89 1.09 6.84
CA GLU A 82 18.02 0.78 5.95
C GLU A 82 18.24 -0.73 5.91
N LYS A 83 17.57 -1.44 5.02
CA LYS A 83 17.84 -2.86 4.77
C LYS A 83 18.83 -3.01 3.61
N LYS A 84 20.07 -3.34 3.92
CA LYS A 84 21.18 -3.56 2.93
C LYS A 84 20.92 -4.68 1.91
N ALA A 85 19.91 -5.52 2.09
CA ALA A 85 19.63 -6.70 1.25
C ALA A 85 18.22 -6.71 0.63
N SER A 86 17.41 -5.67 0.79
CA SER A 86 16.06 -5.62 0.24
C SER A 86 16.00 -4.63 -0.92
N GLN A 87 15.41 -5.06 -2.04
CA GLN A 87 15.09 -4.17 -3.17
C GLN A 87 13.97 -3.17 -2.83
N ILE A 88 13.27 -3.35 -1.70
CA ILE A 88 12.15 -2.52 -1.27
C ILE A 88 12.62 -1.50 -0.24
N GLU A 89 12.39 -0.21 -0.50
CA GLU A 89 12.57 0.83 0.51
C GLU A 89 11.41 0.80 1.51
N SER A 90 11.72 0.86 2.80
CA SER A 90 10.71 0.85 3.85
C SER A 90 10.91 1.99 4.83
N ALA A 91 9.80 2.58 5.28
CA ALA A 91 9.78 3.54 6.37
C ALA A 91 8.61 3.23 7.31
N PHE A 92 8.73 3.66 8.56
CA PHE A 92 7.70 3.49 9.58
C PHE A 92 7.36 4.84 10.19
N ILE A 93 6.07 5.14 10.26
CA ILE A 93 5.52 6.25 11.03
C ILE A 93 4.92 5.67 12.29
N LYS A 94 5.39 6.10 13.46
CA LYS A 94 4.94 5.61 14.76
C LYS A 94 4.40 6.76 15.60
N ALA A 95 3.17 6.63 16.10
CA ALA A 95 2.56 7.56 17.03
C ALA A 95 2.02 6.81 18.25
N ASN A 96 2.24 7.37 19.46
CA ASN A 96 1.61 6.81 20.66
C ASN A 96 0.10 7.03 20.58
N THR A 97 -0.66 5.94 20.57
CA THR A 97 -2.12 5.95 20.34
C THR A 97 -2.85 6.75 21.40
N LEU A 98 -2.59 6.50 22.68
CA LEU A 98 -3.28 7.18 23.79
C LEU A 98 -2.97 8.67 23.80
N LYS A 99 -1.67 9.04 23.68
CA LYS A 99 -1.25 10.43 23.66
C LYS A 99 -1.87 11.20 22.50
N THR A 100 -1.88 10.61 21.30
CA THR A 100 -2.50 11.20 20.10
C THR A 100 -3.99 11.45 20.32
N LEU A 101 -4.73 10.50 20.89
CA LEU A 101 -6.17 10.65 21.13
C LEU A 101 -6.47 11.69 22.22
N ILE A 102 -5.60 11.81 23.25
CA ILE A 102 -5.70 12.86 24.26
C ILE A 102 -5.43 14.24 23.62
N ASP A 103 -4.38 14.37 22.81
CA ASP A 103 -4.05 15.63 22.13
C ASP A 103 -5.18 16.04 21.15
N LEU A 104 -5.88 15.08 20.55
CA LEU A 104 -7.08 15.28 19.72
C LEU A 104 -8.38 15.49 20.53
N LYS A 105 -8.30 15.57 21.88
CA LYS A 105 -9.43 15.79 22.79
C LYS A 105 -10.57 14.75 22.68
N ILE A 106 -10.23 13.50 22.39
CA ILE A 106 -11.20 12.40 22.41
C ILE A 106 -11.67 12.15 23.85
N PRO A 107 -12.98 11.97 24.10
CA PRO A 107 -13.52 11.76 25.44
C PRO A 107 -12.87 10.60 26.18
N SER A 108 -12.55 10.80 27.45
CA SER A 108 -11.86 9.79 28.28
C SER A 108 -12.62 8.47 28.40
N THR A 109 -13.94 8.49 28.24
CA THR A 109 -14.80 7.30 28.22
C THR A 109 -14.46 6.32 27.09
N GLU A 110 -13.93 6.82 25.98
CA GLU A 110 -13.52 6.01 24.84
C GLU A 110 -12.07 5.50 24.98
N LEU A 111 -11.29 6.10 25.90
CA LEU A 111 -9.87 5.81 26.09
C LEU A 111 -9.62 4.66 27.10
N THR A 112 -10.63 4.24 27.87
CA THR A 112 -10.48 3.30 28.99
C THR A 112 -9.97 1.91 28.64
N ARG A 113 -10.02 1.53 27.37
CA ARG A 113 -9.59 0.22 26.86
C ARG A 113 -8.20 0.24 26.18
N LEU A 114 -7.55 1.42 26.13
CA LEU A 114 -6.27 1.57 25.45
C LEU A 114 -5.11 1.37 26.43
N HIS A 115 -4.11 0.63 26.00
CA HIS A 115 -2.88 0.50 26.77
C HIS A 115 -2.05 1.78 26.63
N ARG A 116 -1.39 2.19 27.76
CA ARG A 116 -0.59 3.44 27.82
C ARG A 116 0.51 3.50 26.76
N ASP A 117 1.09 2.35 26.45
CA ASP A 117 2.22 2.22 25.52
C ASP A 117 1.78 1.70 24.14
N GLU A 118 0.47 1.74 23.83
CA GLU A 118 -0.02 1.33 22.52
C GLU A 118 0.46 2.30 21.45
N VAL A 119 1.08 1.75 20.39
CA VAL A 119 1.62 2.50 19.26
C VAL A 119 0.80 2.20 18.00
N SER A 120 0.28 3.25 17.38
CA SER A 120 -0.22 3.18 16.02
C SER A 120 0.95 3.32 15.05
N SER A 121 1.23 2.26 14.29
CA SER A 121 2.30 2.24 13.30
C SER A 121 1.73 2.13 11.89
N VAL A 122 2.22 2.96 10.98
CA VAL A 122 1.96 2.88 9.55
C VAL A 122 3.28 2.57 8.86
N LYS A 123 3.32 1.49 8.11
CA LYS A 123 4.47 1.08 7.31
C LYS A 123 4.31 1.58 5.89
N PHE A 124 5.38 2.15 5.34
CA PHE A 124 5.52 2.51 3.93
C PHE A 124 6.42 1.47 3.27
N GLU A 125 6.01 0.97 2.15
CA GLU A 125 6.82 0.10 1.29
C GLU A 125 6.83 0.68 -0.12
N LEU A 126 8.01 0.90 -0.67
CA LEU A 126 8.21 1.36 -2.04
C LEU A 126 8.97 0.31 -2.83
N ASP A 127 8.37 -0.14 -3.91
CA ASP A 127 9.02 -0.95 -4.94
C ASP A 127 9.71 -0.01 -5.95
N PRO A 128 11.06 0.06 -5.96
CA PRO A 128 11.79 0.91 -6.90
C PRO A 128 12.00 0.27 -8.27
N HIS A 129 11.71 -1.03 -8.40
CA HIS A 129 11.85 -1.81 -9.64
C HIS A 129 10.50 -2.31 -10.11
N PRO A 130 9.66 -1.41 -10.65
CA PRO A 130 8.31 -1.78 -11.05
C PRO A 130 8.34 -2.81 -12.17
N PRO A 131 7.54 -3.88 -12.07
CA PRO A 131 7.33 -4.77 -13.21
C PRO A 131 6.60 -4.00 -14.31
N CYS A 132 7.00 -4.22 -15.57
CA CYS A 132 6.41 -3.56 -16.72
C CYS A 132 4.92 -3.86 -16.89
N GLY A 133 4.21 -3.01 -17.66
CA GLY A 133 2.87 -3.29 -18.15
C GLY A 133 1.73 -3.03 -17.16
N PHE A 134 1.90 -2.15 -16.18
CA PHE A 134 0.78 -1.64 -15.39
C PHE A 134 0.36 -0.23 -15.82
N ASP A 135 -0.92 0.04 -15.67
CA ASP A 135 -1.50 1.36 -15.84
C ASP A 135 -1.80 2.01 -14.48
N SER A 136 -1.84 3.32 -14.46
CA SER A 136 -2.22 4.09 -13.28
C SER A 136 -3.26 5.14 -13.60
N GLU A 137 -4.11 5.44 -12.62
CA GLU A 137 -5.13 6.47 -12.72
C GLU A 137 -5.08 7.42 -11.52
N SER A 138 -5.67 8.61 -11.67
CA SER A 138 -5.83 9.54 -10.56
C SER A 138 -7.20 9.36 -9.92
N ARG A 139 -7.22 9.16 -8.60
CA ARG A 139 -8.43 9.10 -7.79
C ARG A 139 -8.37 10.09 -6.63
N PHE A 140 -9.53 10.54 -6.17
CA PHE A 140 -9.63 11.47 -5.07
C PHE A 140 -9.94 10.77 -3.76
N LEU A 141 -9.20 11.11 -2.72
CA LEU A 141 -9.60 10.93 -1.34
C LEU A 141 -10.25 12.23 -0.86
N LEU A 142 -11.38 12.12 -0.17
CA LEU A 142 -12.15 13.28 0.28
C LEU A 142 -11.79 13.70 1.70
N GLU A 143 -11.11 12.83 2.44
CA GLU A 143 -10.70 13.05 3.83
C GLU A 143 -9.18 12.94 3.98
N PRO A 144 -8.58 13.77 4.85
CA PRO A 144 -9.16 14.79 5.71
C PRO A 144 -9.60 16.06 4.98
N ILE A 145 -9.11 16.28 3.79
CA ILE A 145 -9.51 17.29 2.78
C ILE A 145 -9.42 16.64 1.41
N PRO A 146 -10.13 17.12 0.37
CA PRO A 146 -10.03 16.55 -0.98
C PRO A 146 -8.62 16.69 -1.57
N PHE A 147 -8.02 15.57 -1.99
CA PHE A 147 -6.73 15.53 -2.69
C PHE A 147 -6.65 14.34 -3.65
N SER A 148 -5.75 14.42 -4.64
CA SER A 148 -5.57 13.41 -5.66
C SER A 148 -4.47 12.42 -5.28
N VAL A 149 -4.71 11.14 -5.51
CA VAL A 149 -3.74 10.06 -5.35
C VAL A 149 -3.60 9.33 -6.68
N ARG A 150 -2.38 9.12 -7.16
CA ARG A 150 -2.14 8.23 -8.27
C ARG A 150 -2.16 6.79 -7.75
N VAL A 151 -2.95 5.95 -8.35
CA VAL A 151 -3.15 4.55 -7.95
C VAL A 151 -3.03 3.63 -9.15
N MET A 152 -2.54 2.41 -8.98
CA MET A 152 -2.59 1.39 -10.01
C MET A 152 -4.03 1.11 -10.42
N SER A 153 -4.25 0.82 -11.70
CA SER A 153 -5.58 0.45 -12.21
C SER A 153 -6.12 -0.80 -11.50
N LEU A 154 -7.44 -0.96 -11.46
CA LEU A 154 -8.05 -2.11 -10.81
C LEU A 154 -7.60 -3.46 -11.40
N PRO A 155 -7.47 -3.62 -12.75
CA PRO A 155 -6.91 -4.82 -13.35
C PRO A 155 -5.48 -5.15 -12.92
N ASP A 156 -4.65 -4.14 -12.68
CA ASP A 156 -3.27 -4.29 -12.23
C ASP A 156 -3.17 -4.62 -10.74
N LEU A 157 -4.03 -4.01 -9.93
CA LEU A 157 -4.18 -4.39 -8.52
C LEU A 157 -4.61 -5.86 -8.40
N PHE A 158 -5.48 -6.34 -9.29
CA PHE A 158 -5.86 -7.75 -9.34
C PHE A 158 -4.68 -8.63 -9.76
N ALA A 159 -3.90 -8.25 -10.78
CA ALA A 159 -2.70 -8.98 -11.19
C ALA A 159 -1.68 -9.11 -10.04
N GLY A 160 -1.48 -8.05 -9.26
CA GLY A 160 -0.64 -8.07 -8.07
C GLY A 160 -1.14 -9.02 -6.98
N LYS A 161 -2.45 -9.13 -6.78
CA LYS A 161 -3.05 -10.08 -5.84
C LYS A 161 -3.01 -11.51 -6.35
N MET A 162 -3.25 -11.72 -7.64
CA MET A 162 -3.12 -13.03 -8.27
C MET A 162 -1.67 -13.53 -8.19
N HIS A 163 -0.69 -12.67 -8.49
CA HIS A 163 0.72 -13.00 -8.30
C HIS A 163 1.00 -13.44 -6.86
N ALA A 164 0.49 -12.70 -5.85
CA ALA A 164 0.70 -13.07 -4.44
C ALA A 164 0.06 -14.43 -4.09
N VAL A 165 -1.05 -14.80 -4.70
CA VAL A 165 -1.70 -16.11 -4.52
C VAL A 165 -0.89 -17.22 -5.20
N LEU A 166 -0.38 -17.01 -6.41
CA LEU A 166 0.35 -18.02 -7.17
C LEU A 166 1.80 -18.22 -6.68
N ALA A 167 2.48 -17.13 -6.34
CA ALA A 167 3.92 -17.13 -6.06
C ALA A 167 4.28 -17.39 -4.59
N ARG A 168 3.33 -17.30 -3.65
CA ARG A 168 3.64 -17.57 -2.24
C ARG A 168 3.68 -19.05 -1.97
N GLY A 169 4.76 -19.49 -1.31
CA GLY A 169 4.83 -20.84 -0.74
C GLY A 169 3.88 -20.96 0.45
N TRP A 170 2.74 -21.60 0.28
CA TRP A 170 1.68 -21.80 1.28
C TRP A 170 2.01 -22.80 2.40
N THR A 171 3.25 -23.28 2.43
CA THR A 171 3.68 -24.38 3.33
C THR A 171 3.80 -23.96 4.79
N SER A 172 4.14 -22.68 5.09
CA SER A 172 4.41 -22.23 6.46
C SER A 172 3.33 -21.32 7.04
N ARG A 173 2.64 -20.54 6.21
CA ARG A 173 1.60 -19.59 6.65
C ARG A 173 0.64 -19.22 5.53
N VAL A 174 -0.62 -19.61 5.68
CA VAL A 174 -1.70 -19.15 4.81
C VAL A 174 -2.09 -17.72 5.21
N LYS A 175 -1.95 -16.76 4.30
CA LYS A 175 -2.42 -15.39 4.49
C LYS A 175 -3.86 -15.27 3.94
N GLY A 176 -4.84 -15.56 4.76
CA GLY A 176 -6.26 -15.52 4.39
C GLY A 176 -6.73 -14.21 3.75
N ARG A 177 -6.02 -13.09 4.03
CA ARG A 177 -6.31 -11.78 3.41
C ARG A 177 -6.08 -11.76 1.90
N ASP A 178 -5.15 -12.54 1.36
CA ASP A 178 -4.90 -12.56 -0.09
C ASP A 178 -6.04 -13.31 -0.81
N TRP A 179 -6.56 -14.38 -0.22
CA TRP A 179 -7.76 -15.07 -0.70
C TRP A 179 -9.02 -14.21 -0.59
N TYR A 180 -9.15 -13.46 0.50
CA TYR A 180 -10.26 -12.52 0.68
C TYR A 180 -10.27 -11.46 -0.42
N ASP A 181 -9.11 -10.87 -0.73
CA ASP A 181 -8.96 -9.87 -1.79
C ASP A 181 -9.26 -10.50 -3.16
N LEU A 182 -8.77 -11.72 -3.44
CA LEU A 182 -9.06 -12.46 -4.67
C LEU A 182 -10.57 -12.64 -4.86
N ILE A 183 -11.28 -13.13 -3.83
CA ILE A 183 -12.73 -13.30 -3.88
C ILE A 183 -13.44 -11.97 -4.14
N TRP A 184 -12.95 -10.88 -3.54
CA TRP A 184 -13.50 -9.55 -3.75
C TRP A 184 -13.38 -9.12 -5.22
N PHE A 185 -12.22 -9.30 -5.87
CA PHE A 185 -12.03 -9.01 -7.29
C PHE A 185 -12.96 -9.82 -8.20
N VAL A 186 -13.06 -11.11 -7.94
CA VAL A 186 -13.94 -12.02 -8.71
C VAL A 186 -15.40 -11.60 -8.57
N ARG A 187 -15.86 -11.30 -7.35
CA ARG A 187 -17.24 -10.84 -7.10
C ARG A 187 -17.58 -9.53 -7.78
N ASN A 188 -16.60 -8.64 -7.93
CA ASN A 188 -16.78 -7.36 -8.61
C ASN A 188 -16.62 -7.47 -10.14
N GLY A 189 -16.37 -8.66 -10.69
CA GLY A 189 -16.19 -8.86 -12.11
C GLY A 189 -14.99 -8.09 -12.69
N THR A 190 -13.97 -7.83 -11.85
CA THR A 190 -12.80 -7.08 -12.29
C THR A 190 -12.01 -7.88 -13.31
N PRO A 191 -11.66 -7.32 -14.48
CA PRO A 191 -10.79 -8.00 -15.43
C PRO A 191 -9.37 -8.12 -14.87
N LEU A 192 -8.69 -9.23 -15.20
CA LEU A 192 -7.30 -9.46 -14.82
C LEU A 192 -6.37 -8.96 -15.93
N ASN A 193 -5.40 -8.10 -15.61
CA ASN A 193 -4.33 -7.75 -16.54
C ASN A 193 -3.30 -8.89 -16.61
N LEU A 194 -3.45 -9.79 -17.62
CA LEU A 194 -2.56 -10.93 -17.81
C LEU A 194 -1.13 -10.49 -18.17
N ALA A 195 -0.94 -9.40 -18.90
CA ALA A 195 0.39 -8.90 -19.27
C ALA A 195 1.16 -8.42 -18.02
N HIS A 196 0.49 -7.71 -17.11
CA HIS A 196 1.12 -7.31 -15.86
C HIS A 196 1.38 -8.52 -14.93
N LEU A 197 0.46 -9.48 -14.87
CA LEU A 197 0.67 -10.73 -14.13
C LEU A 197 1.88 -11.51 -14.66
N GLU A 198 2.00 -11.63 -15.99
CA GLU A 198 3.16 -12.25 -16.64
C GLU A 198 4.47 -11.57 -16.25
N ALA A 199 4.53 -10.24 -16.33
CA ALA A 199 5.70 -9.46 -15.97
C ALA A 199 6.10 -9.70 -14.50
N ARG A 200 5.13 -9.75 -13.57
CA ARG A 200 5.38 -10.05 -12.16
C ARG A 200 5.87 -11.47 -11.92
N LEU A 201 5.30 -12.46 -12.60
CA LEU A 201 5.72 -13.86 -12.49
C LEU A 201 7.12 -14.08 -13.04
N LYS A 202 7.47 -13.42 -14.16
CA LYS A 202 8.83 -13.42 -14.72
C LYS A 202 9.83 -12.77 -13.78
N GLN A 203 9.53 -11.59 -13.26
CA GLN A 203 10.38 -10.86 -12.33
C GLN A 203 10.67 -11.67 -11.05
N SER A 204 9.69 -12.41 -10.55
CA SER A 204 9.83 -13.26 -9.35
C SER A 204 10.37 -14.67 -9.63
N GLY A 205 10.68 -15.00 -10.89
CA GLY A 205 11.20 -16.30 -11.30
C GLY A 205 10.19 -17.46 -11.29
N HIS A 206 8.88 -17.16 -11.22
CA HIS A 206 7.80 -18.16 -11.23
C HIS A 206 7.33 -18.49 -12.66
N LEU A 207 7.75 -17.71 -13.65
CA LEU A 207 7.52 -17.95 -15.07
C LEU A 207 8.83 -17.77 -15.83
N GLY A 208 9.13 -18.65 -16.78
CA GLY A 208 10.33 -18.53 -17.64
C GLY A 208 10.28 -17.26 -18.48
N LEU A 209 11.44 -16.63 -18.73
CA LEU A 209 11.53 -15.37 -19.48
C LEU A 209 10.92 -15.46 -20.88
N GLU A 210 11.09 -16.60 -21.56
CA GLU A 210 10.57 -16.87 -22.91
C GLU A 210 9.11 -17.36 -22.92
N SER A 211 8.52 -17.62 -21.74
CA SER A 211 7.12 -18.06 -21.64
C SER A 211 6.16 -16.90 -21.79
N SER A 212 4.99 -17.15 -22.37
CA SER A 212 3.87 -16.18 -22.42
C SER A 212 2.70 -16.67 -21.60
N LEU A 213 1.95 -15.75 -21.02
CA LEU A 213 0.78 -16.02 -20.22
C LEU A 213 -0.48 -15.57 -20.97
N ASP A 214 -1.15 -16.51 -21.60
CA ASP A 214 -2.48 -16.31 -22.17
C ASP A 214 -3.59 -16.90 -21.26
N ALA A 215 -4.83 -16.77 -21.67
CA ALA A 215 -5.96 -17.28 -20.90
C ALA A 215 -5.94 -18.79 -20.69
N VAL A 216 -5.37 -19.56 -21.63
CA VAL A 216 -5.31 -21.04 -21.55
C VAL A 216 -4.20 -21.48 -20.60
N SER A 217 -2.99 -20.92 -20.75
CA SER A 217 -1.86 -21.19 -19.86
C SER A 217 -2.13 -20.71 -18.45
N PHE A 218 -2.84 -19.59 -18.26
CA PHE A 218 -3.28 -19.13 -16.96
C PHE A 218 -4.22 -20.12 -16.25
N GLN A 219 -5.17 -20.73 -16.97
CA GLN A 219 -6.04 -21.76 -16.39
C GLN A 219 -5.26 -23.00 -15.89
N THR A 220 -4.12 -23.27 -16.50
CA THR A 220 -3.26 -24.41 -16.08
C THR A 220 -2.46 -24.08 -14.81
N LEU A 221 -2.27 -22.80 -14.51
CA LEU A 221 -1.58 -22.35 -13.27
C LEU A 221 -2.49 -22.31 -12.04
N LEU A 222 -3.81 -22.34 -12.21
CA LEU A 222 -4.83 -22.35 -11.15
C LEU A 222 -5.13 -23.76 -10.67
#